data_a680e4f5a80f7eb02ff480ef538bdbdc
#
_entry.id   a680e4f5a80f7eb02ff480ef538bdbdc
#
_cell.length_a   1.000
_cell.length_b   1.000
_cell.length_c   1.000
_cell.angle_alpha   90.00
_cell.angle_beta   90.00
_cell.angle_gamma   90.00
#
_symmetry.space_group_name_H-M   'P 1'
#
loop_
_entity.id
_entity.type
_entity.pdbx_description
1 polymer ?
#
loop_
_entity_poly.entity_id
_entity_poly.type
_entity_poly.pdbx_seq_one_letter_code
_entity_poly.pdbx_strand_id
1 'polypeptide(L)'
;MKVPRLPSFRRWHLTKKGSALITVIVLIFIMGMLTTSMLRYSAAERRGNERNRLILRAKNMAENIALYSAEQLIPKLNRMGSAPVGVFPWTGSSANRIYMPPSSILDTKYTSGSVGMEARAGIESASPYVLVTDITSPNNGLQVSTAKIPIIAKATASHPALGSVTAYAEQDMQLSLTPLFQFGIFYNMDLELFPGQDMTIGGPVHTNGRLAARGEQGGTAVVTFTQRVTAAQG
;
A
#
# COMPACT_ATOMS: atom_id res chain seq x y z
N MET A 1 97.93 -3.62 -34.94
CA MET A 1 96.50 -3.84 -34.61
C MET A 1 95.75 -2.56 -34.88
N LYS A 2 94.92 -2.49 -35.98
CA LYS A 2 94.05 -1.33 -36.31
C LYS A 2 92.70 -1.53 -35.67
N VAL A 3 92.28 -0.66 -34.71
CA VAL A 3 90.97 -0.62 -34.09
C VAL A 3 89.95 -0.02 -35.06
N PRO A 4 88.84 -0.68 -35.38
CA PRO A 4 87.81 -0.16 -36.24
C PRO A 4 87.08 0.99 -35.56
N ARG A 5 86.92 2.15 -36.19
CA ARG A 5 86.12 3.29 -35.74
C ARG A 5 84.61 2.94 -35.95
N LEU A 6 83.84 2.95 -34.84
CA LEU A 6 82.41 2.86 -34.88
C LEU A 6 81.78 4.04 -35.60
N PRO A 7 80.72 3.83 -36.43
CA PRO A 7 80.03 4.91 -37.09
C PRO A 7 79.30 5.81 -36.11
N SER A 8 79.47 7.13 -36.26
CA SER A 8 78.81 8.12 -35.43
C SER A 8 77.32 8.10 -35.73
N PHE A 9 76.54 7.78 -34.71
CA PHE A 9 75.07 7.91 -34.73
C PHE A 9 74.72 9.40 -35.03
N ARG A 10 74.24 9.64 -36.21
CA ARG A 10 73.66 10.93 -36.68
C ARG A 10 72.38 11.16 -35.84
N ARG A 11 72.44 12.07 -34.85
CA ARG A 11 71.30 12.54 -34.13
C ARG A 11 70.34 13.22 -35.12
N TRP A 12 69.21 12.58 -35.35
CA TRP A 12 68.11 13.19 -36.04
C TRP A 12 67.54 14.30 -35.18
N HIS A 13 67.87 15.55 -35.50
CA HIS A 13 67.15 16.67 -34.90
C HIS A 13 65.79 16.74 -35.56
N LEU A 14 64.82 16.07 -35.01
CA LEU A 14 63.41 16.25 -35.31
C LEU A 14 63.08 17.73 -35.10
N THR A 15 62.80 18.42 -36.14
CA THR A 15 62.41 19.83 -36.17
C THR A 15 61.14 20.02 -35.36
N LYS A 16 61.25 20.67 -34.19
CA LYS A 16 60.19 20.84 -33.14
C LYS A 16 58.99 21.63 -33.65
N LYS A 17 58.95 22.16 -34.87
CA LYS A 17 57.85 23.01 -35.36
C LYS A 17 56.58 22.28 -35.83
N GLY A 18 56.62 20.97 -36.10
CA GLY A 18 55.41 20.18 -36.48
C GLY A 18 54.73 19.46 -35.33
N SER A 19 55.43 19.27 -34.23
CA SER A 19 54.93 18.51 -33.08
C SER A 19 53.79 19.21 -32.29
N ALA A 20 53.83 20.52 -32.17
CA ALA A 20 52.85 21.30 -31.43
C ALA A 20 51.44 21.24 -32.06
N LEU A 21 51.35 21.29 -33.37
CA LEU A 21 50.06 21.21 -34.08
C LEU A 21 49.39 19.84 -33.88
N ILE A 22 50.14 18.77 -33.99
CA ILE A 22 49.66 17.39 -33.77
C ILE A 22 49.17 17.21 -32.34
N THR A 23 49.92 17.71 -31.36
CA THR A 23 49.57 17.64 -29.94
C THR A 23 48.25 18.37 -29.64
N VAL A 24 48.05 19.55 -30.24
CA VAL A 24 46.80 20.32 -30.08
C VAL A 24 45.63 19.60 -30.73
N ILE A 25 45.78 19.01 -31.91
CA ILE A 25 44.72 18.25 -32.58
C ILE A 25 44.33 17.02 -31.75
N VAL A 26 45.30 16.26 -31.23
CA VAL A 26 45.09 15.11 -30.39
C VAL A 26 44.35 15.52 -29.11
N LEU A 27 44.74 16.63 -28.49
CA LEU A 27 44.10 17.13 -27.25
C LEU A 27 42.64 17.55 -27.50
N ILE A 28 42.36 18.24 -28.60
CA ILE A 28 40.98 18.60 -29.01
C ILE A 28 40.17 17.35 -29.27
N PHE A 29 40.71 16.31 -29.87
CA PHE A 29 40.02 15.05 -30.13
C PHE A 29 39.70 14.31 -28.84
N ILE A 30 40.65 14.25 -27.90
CA ILE A 30 40.45 13.66 -26.58
C ILE A 30 39.35 14.42 -25.80
N MET A 31 39.42 15.75 -25.77
CA MET A 31 38.40 16.58 -25.13
C MET A 31 37.01 16.39 -25.77
N GLY A 32 36.94 16.29 -27.08
CA GLY A 32 35.72 16.01 -27.81
C GLY A 32 35.13 14.64 -27.45
N MET A 33 35.95 13.59 -27.34
CA MET A 33 35.52 12.28 -26.89
C MET A 33 35.02 12.30 -25.46
N LEU A 34 35.73 12.96 -24.54
CA LEU A 34 35.32 13.07 -23.11
C LEU A 34 34.00 13.81 -22.99
N THR A 35 33.85 14.94 -23.70
CA THR A 35 32.60 15.71 -23.66
C THR A 35 31.42 14.90 -24.20
N THR A 36 31.62 14.21 -25.31
CA THR A 36 30.57 13.34 -25.89
C THR A 36 30.20 12.20 -24.96
N SER A 37 31.20 11.59 -24.29
CA SER A 37 30.95 10.53 -23.28
C SER A 37 30.16 11.04 -22.08
N MET A 38 30.52 12.23 -21.56
CA MET A 38 29.77 12.85 -20.44
C MET A 38 28.32 13.18 -20.82
N LEU A 39 28.10 13.70 -22.03
CA LEU A 39 26.75 14.00 -22.52
C LEU A 39 25.89 12.73 -22.66
N ARG A 40 26.48 11.66 -23.20
CA ARG A 40 25.80 10.36 -23.30
C ARG A 40 25.45 9.78 -21.91
N TYR A 41 26.39 9.86 -20.96
CA TYR A 41 26.18 9.42 -19.61
C TYR A 41 25.05 10.21 -18.94
N SER A 42 25.09 11.53 -18.99
CA SER A 42 24.05 12.41 -18.44
C SER A 42 22.67 12.14 -19.07
N ALA A 43 22.63 11.92 -20.38
CA ALA A 43 21.37 11.58 -21.05
C ALA A 43 20.83 10.21 -20.63
N ALA A 44 21.69 9.22 -20.42
CA ALA A 44 21.30 7.90 -19.93
C ALA A 44 20.78 7.98 -18.50
N GLU A 45 21.45 8.74 -17.63
CA GLU A 45 21.03 8.97 -16.24
C GLU A 45 19.66 9.66 -16.17
N ARG A 46 19.44 10.70 -16.96
CA ARG A 46 18.14 11.38 -17.04
C ARG A 46 17.02 10.42 -17.47
N ARG A 47 17.27 9.57 -18.47
CA ARG A 47 16.28 8.55 -18.89
C ARG A 47 16.01 7.54 -17.79
N GLY A 48 17.04 7.12 -17.05
CA GLY A 48 16.91 6.24 -15.89
C GLY A 48 16.04 6.85 -14.79
N ASN A 49 16.31 8.11 -14.45
CA ASN A 49 15.56 8.85 -13.43
C ASN A 49 14.10 9.06 -13.84
N GLU A 50 13.83 9.41 -15.09
CA GLU A 50 12.46 9.55 -15.60
C GLU A 50 11.70 8.21 -15.58
N ARG A 51 12.37 7.11 -15.93
CA ARG A 51 11.78 5.78 -15.85
C ARG A 51 11.46 5.39 -14.41
N ASN A 52 12.34 5.67 -13.46
CA ASN A 52 12.11 5.42 -12.04
C ASN A 52 10.92 6.24 -11.51
N ARG A 53 10.82 7.51 -11.91
CA ARG A 53 9.66 8.35 -11.57
C ARG A 53 8.36 7.78 -12.13
N LEU A 54 8.37 7.23 -13.34
CA LEU A 54 7.21 6.62 -13.96
C LEU A 54 6.78 5.37 -13.19
N ILE A 55 7.73 4.54 -12.75
CA ILE A 55 7.48 3.36 -11.91
C ILE A 55 6.85 3.76 -10.57
N LEU A 56 7.44 4.75 -9.89
CA LEU A 56 6.93 5.24 -8.61
C LEU A 56 5.51 5.80 -8.74
N ARG A 57 5.22 6.53 -9.82
CA ARG A 57 3.87 7.03 -10.10
C ARG A 57 2.87 5.91 -10.31
N ALA A 58 3.21 4.92 -11.13
CA ALA A 58 2.34 3.77 -11.35
C ALA A 58 2.06 3.04 -10.03
N LYS A 59 3.09 2.86 -9.19
CA LYS A 59 2.98 2.24 -7.88
C LYS A 59 2.07 3.03 -6.93
N ASN A 60 2.35 4.32 -6.76
CA ASN A 60 1.53 5.18 -5.87
C ASN A 60 0.07 5.24 -6.34
N MET A 61 -0.17 5.24 -7.64
CA MET A 61 -1.53 5.18 -8.19
C MET A 61 -2.22 3.87 -7.87
N ALA A 62 -1.53 2.73 -8.02
CA ALA A 62 -2.09 1.43 -7.66
C ALA A 62 -2.42 1.34 -6.17
N GLU A 63 -1.54 1.82 -5.30
CA GLU A 63 -1.76 1.88 -3.85
C GLU A 63 -2.97 2.78 -3.51
N ASN A 64 -3.07 3.96 -4.10
CA ASN A 64 -4.21 4.86 -3.88
C ASN A 64 -5.54 4.25 -4.34
N ILE A 65 -5.54 3.51 -5.45
CA ILE A 65 -6.73 2.82 -5.93
C ILE A 65 -7.13 1.70 -4.97
N ALA A 66 -6.17 0.94 -4.46
CA ALA A 66 -6.43 -0.12 -3.49
C ALA A 66 -7.04 0.44 -2.20
N LEU A 67 -6.44 1.48 -1.64
CA LEU A 67 -6.94 2.18 -0.44
C LEU A 67 -8.35 2.73 -0.64
N TYR A 68 -8.58 3.46 -1.73
CA TYR A 68 -9.89 4.03 -2.04
C TYR A 68 -10.95 2.93 -2.19
N SER A 69 -10.60 1.83 -2.87
CA SER A 69 -11.52 0.69 -3.04
C SER A 69 -11.86 0.04 -1.71
N ALA A 70 -10.89 -0.07 -0.79
CA ALA A 70 -11.09 -0.57 0.56
C ALA A 70 -12.06 0.32 1.36
N GLU A 71 -11.83 1.64 1.34
CA GLU A 71 -12.70 2.60 2.02
C GLU A 71 -14.14 2.55 1.51
N GLN A 72 -14.34 2.39 0.21
CA GLN A 72 -15.68 2.28 -0.37
C GLN A 72 -16.36 0.93 -0.09
N LEU A 73 -15.59 -0.11 0.18
CA LEU A 73 -16.11 -1.43 0.50
C LEU A 73 -16.67 -1.52 1.93
N ILE A 74 -16.04 -0.83 2.89
CA ILE A 74 -16.43 -0.84 4.32
C ILE A 74 -17.91 -0.54 4.54
N PRO A 75 -18.49 0.59 4.04
CA PRO A 75 -19.89 0.91 4.29
C PRO A 75 -20.85 -0.09 3.64
N LYS A 76 -20.42 -0.76 2.57
CA LYS A 76 -21.24 -1.82 1.94
C LYS A 76 -21.26 -3.07 2.78
N LEU A 77 -20.11 -3.52 3.28
CA LEU A 77 -20.02 -4.68 4.17
C LEU A 77 -20.85 -4.45 5.44
N ASN A 78 -20.78 -3.26 6.01
CA ASN A 78 -21.58 -2.89 7.18
C ASN A 78 -23.10 -2.91 6.93
N ARG A 79 -23.56 -2.57 5.73
CA ARG A 79 -24.98 -2.63 5.36
C ARG A 79 -25.47 -4.07 5.10
N MET A 80 -24.60 -4.93 4.61
CA MET A 80 -24.98 -6.30 4.26
C MET A 80 -25.13 -7.21 5.49
N GLY A 81 -24.58 -6.85 6.65
CA GLY A 81 -24.68 -7.60 7.90
C GLY A 81 -24.07 -9.01 7.87
N SER A 82 -23.61 -9.45 6.71
CA SER A 82 -22.94 -10.74 6.50
C SER A 82 -21.85 -10.59 5.44
N ALA A 83 -20.80 -11.39 5.55
CA ALA A 83 -19.80 -11.46 4.48
C ALA A 83 -20.50 -11.96 3.21
N PRO A 84 -20.48 -11.21 2.10
CA PRO A 84 -21.08 -11.64 0.85
C PRO A 84 -20.20 -12.74 0.23
N VAL A 85 -20.37 -13.96 0.70
CA VAL A 85 -19.69 -15.15 0.18
C VAL A 85 -20.03 -15.27 -1.29
N GLY A 86 -19.01 -15.20 -2.16
CA GLY A 86 -19.15 -15.40 -3.61
C GLY A 86 -19.53 -14.16 -4.43
N VAL A 87 -19.63 -12.97 -3.85
CA VAL A 87 -20.04 -11.75 -4.58
C VAL A 87 -18.93 -11.15 -5.44
N PHE A 88 -17.67 -11.53 -5.23
CA PHE A 88 -16.52 -11.00 -5.96
C PHE A 88 -15.63 -12.10 -6.54
N PRO A 89 -16.09 -12.82 -7.57
CA PRO A 89 -15.19 -13.78 -8.22
C PRO A 89 -14.06 -13.01 -8.92
N TRP A 90 -12.85 -13.50 -8.78
CA TRP A 90 -11.64 -13.01 -9.45
C TRP A 90 -11.72 -13.04 -10.99
N THR A 91 -12.75 -13.66 -11.53
CA THR A 91 -12.91 -13.90 -12.96
C THR A 91 -13.58 -12.72 -13.67
N GLY A 92 -12.77 -11.90 -14.27
CA GLY A 92 -12.95 -11.24 -15.56
C GLY A 92 -14.17 -10.33 -15.87
N SER A 93 -15.22 -10.32 -15.08
CA SER A 93 -16.42 -9.53 -15.39
C SER A 93 -16.31 -8.07 -14.93
N SER A 94 -16.75 -7.14 -15.77
CA SER A 94 -16.84 -5.72 -15.44
C SER A 94 -17.74 -5.42 -14.22
N ALA A 95 -18.63 -6.32 -13.87
CA ALA A 95 -19.51 -6.23 -12.70
C ALA A 95 -18.75 -6.29 -11.35
N ASN A 96 -17.52 -6.79 -11.35
CA ASN A 96 -16.69 -6.96 -10.14
C ASN A 96 -15.71 -5.81 -9.93
N ARG A 97 -15.82 -4.74 -10.67
CA ARG A 97 -15.02 -3.54 -10.44
C ARG A 97 -15.49 -2.87 -9.16
N ILE A 98 -14.61 -2.85 -8.18
CA ILE A 98 -14.83 -2.06 -6.98
C ILE A 98 -14.38 -0.65 -7.29
N TYR A 99 -15.18 0.29 -6.93
CA TYR A 99 -15.04 1.73 -6.96
C TYR A 99 -13.67 2.25 -7.41
N MET A 100 -13.64 2.73 -8.62
CA MET A 100 -12.50 3.50 -9.13
C MET A 100 -12.60 4.92 -8.60
N PRO A 101 -11.50 5.53 -8.12
CA PRO A 101 -11.50 6.93 -7.78
C PRO A 101 -11.86 7.76 -9.02
N PRO A 102 -12.59 8.88 -8.85
CA PRO A 102 -12.92 9.75 -9.96
C PRO A 102 -11.65 10.26 -10.66
N SER A 103 -11.70 10.43 -11.95
CA SER A 103 -10.56 10.86 -12.77
C SER A 103 -9.93 12.18 -12.33
N SER A 104 -10.67 13.00 -11.58
CA SER A 104 -10.17 14.25 -10.99
C SER A 104 -9.13 14.06 -9.88
N ILE A 105 -9.11 12.89 -9.24
CA ILE A 105 -8.15 12.57 -8.17
C ILE A 105 -6.89 11.91 -8.76
N LEU A 106 -7.00 11.39 -9.98
CA LEU A 106 -5.91 10.68 -10.65
C LEU A 106 -5.10 11.66 -11.50
N ASP A 107 -3.78 11.56 -11.43
CA ASP A 107 -2.90 12.34 -12.29
C ASP A 107 -3.04 11.87 -13.75
N THR A 108 -4.02 12.45 -14.45
CA THR A 108 -4.37 12.09 -15.82
C THR A 108 -3.28 12.41 -16.84
N LYS A 109 -2.28 13.22 -16.46
CA LYS A 109 -1.17 13.57 -17.35
C LYS A 109 -0.35 12.36 -17.79
N TYR A 110 -0.36 11.29 -17.01
CA TYR A 110 0.46 10.09 -17.22
C TYR A 110 -0.37 8.81 -17.39
N THR A 111 -1.68 8.93 -17.38
CA THR A 111 -2.61 7.84 -17.66
C THR A 111 -3.20 8.04 -19.02
N SER A 112 -2.81 7.23 -19.97
CA SER A 112 -3.53 7.18 -21.23
C SER A 112 -4.81 6.37 -21.01
N GLY A 113 -5.92 7.02 -21.12
CA GLY A 113 -7.31 6.57 -21.24
C GLY A 113 -7.62 5.11 -21.06
N SER A 114 -8.14 4.31 -21.48
CA SER A 114 -8.88 3.07 -21.43
C SER A 114 -8.19 1.83 -20.82
N VAL A 115 -6.90 1.84 -20.51
CA VAL A 115 -6.19 0.61 -20.11
C VAL A 115 -5.59 0.67 -18.69
N GLY A 116 -5.70 1.82 -18.06
CA GLY A 116 -4.78 2.15 -17.00
C GLY A 116 -5.13 1.69 -15.60
N MET A 117 -6.39 1.48 -15.24
CA MET A 117 -6.77 1.35 -13.84
C MET A 117 -7.84 0.30 -13.65
N GLU A 118 -7.57 -0.62 -12.77
CA GLU A 118 -8.53 -1.65 -12.35
C GLU A 118 -8.34 -1.93 -10.87
N ALA A 119 -9.45 -2.11 -10.15
CA ALA A 119 -9.45 -2.69 -8.82
C ALA A 119 -10.40 -3.89 -8.80
N ARG A 120 -9.96 -4.95 -8.16
CA ARG A 120 -10.75 -6.18 -7.97
C ARG A 120 -10.61 -6.61 -6.54
N ALA A 121 -11.70 -7.06 -5.94
CA ALA A 121 -11.66 -7.72 -4.64
C ALA A 121 -12.26 -9.11 -4.76
N GLY A 122 -11.72 -10.02 -3.98
CA GLY A 122 -12.27 -11.35 -3.76
C GLY A 122 -12.57 -11.54 -2.28
N ILE A 123 -13.41 -12.50 -1.94
CA ILE A 123 -13.59 -12.93 -0.57
C ILE A 123 -13.06 -14.35 -0.48
N GLU A 124 -12.07 -14.53 0.38
CA GLU A 124 -11.64 -15.86 0.76
C GLU A 124 -12.67 -16.49 1.70
N SER A 125 -12.70 -17.82 1.74
CA SER A 125 -13.59 -18.54 2.64
C SER A 125 -13.40 -18.09 4.08
N ALA A 126 -14.51 -17.81 4.77
CA ALA A 126 -14.46 -17.46 6.19
C ALA A 126 -13.88 -18.63 7.00
N SER A 127 -13.06 -18.31 7.99
CA SER A 127 -12.54 -19.30 8.92
C SER A 127 -13.67 -19.87 9.80
N PRO A 128 -13.54 -21.07 10.36
CA PRO A 128 -14.36 -21.48 11.48
C PRO A 128 -14.28 -20.46 12.63
N TYR A 129 -15.26 -20.47 13.52
CA TYR A 129 -15.21 -19.67 14.74
C TYR A 129 -14.06 -20.12 15.62
N VAL A 130 -13.17 -19.20 15.98
CA VAL A 130 -11.99 -19.45 16.82
C VAL A 130 -12.01 -18.49 17.99
N LEU A 131 -11.73 -19.01 19.19
CA LEU A 131 -11.58 -18.17 20.38
C LEU A 131 -10.36 -17.28 20.25
N VAL A 132 -10.55 -15.98 20.36
CA VAL A 132 -9.45 -15.00 20.35
C VAL A 132 -8.83 -14.93 21.75
N THR A 133 -7.58 -15.33 21.87
CA THR A 133 -6.82 -15.33 23.13
C THR A 133 -5.83 -14.17 23.25
N ASP A 134 -5.66 -13.40 22.18
CA ASP A 134 -4.79 -12.22 22.19
C ASP A 134 -5.40 -11.12 23.05
N ILE A 135 -4.72 -10.79 24.15
CA ILE A 135 -5.17 -9.78 25.12
C ILE A 135 -5.19 -8.36 24.53
N THR A 136 -4.47 -8.11 23.45
CA THR A 136 -4.44 -6.81 22.77
C THR A 136 -5.59 -6.66 21.78
N SER A 137 -6.21 -7.75 21.40
CA SER A 137 -7.33 -7.74 20.46
C SER A 137 -8.60 -7.18 21.10
N PRO A 138 -9.34 -6.32 20.36
CA PRO A 138 -10.67 -5.88 20.80
C PRO A 138 -11.67 -7.03 20.95
N ASN A 139 -11.39 -8.19 20.36
CA ASN A 139 -12.24 -9.37 20.39
C ASN A 139 -11.74 -10.45 21.38
N ASN A 140 -10.81 -10.11 22.28
CA ASN A 140 -10.30 -11.07 23.25
C ASN A 140 -11.43 -11.72 24.07
N GLY A 141 -11.39 -13.04 24.19
CA GLY A 141 -12.40 -13.84 24.90
C GLY A 141 -13.67 -14.13 24.10
N LEU A 142 -13.76 -13.66 22.86
CA LEU A 142 -14.89 -13.94 21.96
C LEU A 142 -14.50 -14.97 20.89
N GLN A 143 -15.46 -15.74 20.43
CA GLN A 143 -15.31 -16.58 19.25
C GLN A 143 -15.55 -15.72 18.00
N VAL A 144 -14.60 -15.69 17.10
CA VAL A 144 -14.63 -14.86 15.91
C VAL A 144 -14.38 -15.73 14.68
N SER A 145 -15.17 -15.52 13.66
CA SER A 145 -14.89 -16.01 12.30
C SER A 145 -14.28 -14.88 11.49
N THR A 146 -13.17 -15.14 10.84
CA THR A 146 -12.47 -14.15 10.03
C THR A 146 -12.51 -14.52 8.55
N ALA A 147 -12.77 -13.55 7.70
CA ALA A 147 -12.65 -13.68 6.27
C ALA A 147 -11.65 -12.63 5.76
N LYS A 148 -10.77 -13.03 4.85
CA LYS A 148 -9.89 -12.12 4.15
C LYS A 148 -10.52 -11.65 2.85
N ILE A 149 -10.36 -10.38 2.55
CA ILE A 149 -10.82 -9.75 1.33
C ILE A 149 -9.61 -9.09 0.68
N PRO A 150 -8.85 -9.82 -0.14
CA PRO A 150 -7.76 -9.24 -0.89
C PRO A 150 -8.32 -8.28 -1.95
N ILE A 151 -7.79 -7.07 -1.97
CA ILE A 151 -8.08 -6.04 -2.97
C ILE A 151 -6.85 -5.86 -3.82
N ILE A 152 -6.93 -6.20 -5.10
CA ILE A 152 -5.85 -6.01 -6.06
C ILE A 152 -6.19 -4.83 -6.95
N ALA A 153 -5.30 -3.86 -6.97
CA ALA A 153 -5.36 -2.71 -7.85
C ALA A 153 -4.25 -2.77 -8.90
N LYS A 154 -4.55 -2.28 -10.08
CA LYS A 154 -3.63 -2.15 -11.21
C LYS A 154 -3.65 -0.72 -11.69
N ALA A 155 -2.49 -0.13 -11.89
CA ALA A 155 -2.35 1.18 -12.50
C ALA A 155 -1.27 1.17 -13.57
N THR A 156 -1.50 1.90 -14.66
CA THR A 156 -0.54 2.05 -15.76
C THR A 156 -0.22 3.53 -15.96
N ALA A 157 1.03 3.91 -15.82
CA ALA A 157 1.53 5.23 -16.13
C ALA A 157 2.24 5.21 -17.48
N SER A 158 1.97 6.18 -18.34
CA SER A 158 2.53 6.27 -19.69
C SER A 158 3.34 7.55 -19.89
N HIS A 159 4.44 7.45 -20.62
CA HIS A 159 5.26 8.58 -21.02
C HIS A 159 5.55 8.49 -22.53
N PRO A 160 5.42 9.58 -23.31
CA PRO A 160 5.55 9.54 -24.77
C PRO A 160 6.89 8.97 -25.28
N ALA A 161 7.98 9.23 -24.56
CA ALA A 161 9.33 8.82 -24.96
C ALA A 161 9.82 7.53 -24.26
N LEU A 162 9.19 7.08 -23.17
CA LEU A 162 9.66 5.96 -22.35
C LEU A 162 8.71 4.76 -22.37
N GLY A 163 7.56 4.91 -23.02
CA GLY A 163 6.53 3.89 -23.06
C GLY A 163 5.68 3.89 -21.80
N SER A 164 5.03 2.75 -21.49
CA SER A 164 4.14 2.57 -20.36
C SER A 164 4.73 1.60 -19.33
N VAL A 165 4.43 1.86 -18.07
CA VAL A 165 4.78 1.00 -16.93
C VAL A 165 3.51 0.68 -16.17
N THR A 166 3.29 -0.59 -15.89
CA THR A 166 2.16 -1.08 -15.11
C THR A 166 2.66 -1.53 -13.74
N ALA A 167 1.98 -1.11 -12.68
CA ALA A 167 2.20 -1.55 -11.32
C ALA A 167 0.92 -2.15 -10.74
N TYR A 168 1.11 -3.04 -9.78
CA TYR A 168 0.06 -3.67 -9.02
C TYR A 168 0.26 -3.36 -7.54
N ALA A 169 -0.83 -3.20 -6.82
CA ALA A 169 -0.85 -3.12 -5.37
C ALA A 169 -1.93 -4.07 -4.84
N GLU A 170 -1.61 -4.75 -3.77
CA GLU A 170 -2.52 -5.63 -3.05
C GLU A 170 -2.69 -5.11 -1.64
N GLN A 171 -3.93 -5.08 -1.18
CA GLN A 171 -4.28 -4.74 0.19
C GLN A 171 -5.26 -5.77 0.73
N ASP A 172 -4.88 -6.43 1.80
CA ASP A 172 -5.74 -7.35 2.52
C ASP A 172 -6.63 -6.58 3.50
N MET A 173 -7.93 -6.78 3.39
CA MET A 173 -8.91 -6.36 4.38
C MET A 173 -9.36 -7.59 5.16
N GLN A 174 -9.35 -7.52 6.48
CA GLN A 174 -9.88 -8.57 7.34
C GLN A 174 -11.27 -8.19 7.82
N LEU A 175 -12.23 -9.05 7.54
CA LEU A 175 -13.58 -8.98 8.09
C LEU A 175 -13.67 -9.94 9.27
N SER A 176 -14.07 -9.43 10.43
CA SER A 176 -14.28 -10.24 11.65
C SER A 176 -15.76 -10.29 11.97
N LEU A 177 -16.29 -11.48 12.08
CA LEU A 177 -17.68 -11.75 12.42
C LEU A 177 -17.76 -12.32 13.85
N THR A 178 -18.40 -11.60 14.72
CA THR A 178 -18.62 -12.03 16.11
C THR A 178 -20.11 -12.31 16.33
N PRO A 179 -20.50 -13.53 16.69
CA PRO A 179 -21.89 -13.83 16.94
C PRO A 179 -22.43 -13.07 18.15
N LEU A 180 -23.58 -12.44 18.00
CA LEU A 180 -24.20 -11.62 19.06
C LEU A 180 -24.62 -12.43 20.28
N PHE A 181 -24.93 -13.72 20.13
CA PHE A 181 -25.32 -14.61 21.21
C PHE A 181 -24.21 -14.90 22.24
N GLN A 182 -22.96 -14.49 21.95
CA GLN A 182 -21.86 -14.60 22.93
C GLN A 182 -21.92 -13.52 24.01
N PHE A 183 -22.64 -12.43 23.75
CA PHE A 183 -22.79 -11.35 24.72
C PHE A 183 -23.89 -11.66 25.71
N GLY A 184 -23.65 -11.38 26.98
CA GLY A 184 -24.70 -11.36 28.01
C GLY A 184 -25.66 -10.19 27.78
N ILE A 185 -25.11 -9.04 27.37
CA ILE A 185 -25.87 -7.88 26.90
C ILE A 185 -25.17 -7.28 25.67
N PHE A 186 -25.94 -7.15 24.60
CA PHE A 186 -25.53 -6.36 23.45
C PHE A 186 -26.57 -5.28 23.16
N TYR A 187 -26.18 -4.01 23.22
CA TYR A 187 -27.10 -2.90 23.04
C TYR A 187 -26.60 -1.92 22.00
N ASN A 188 -27.46 -1.45 21.12
CA ASN A 188 -27.07 -0.62 19.98
C ASN A 188 -27.05 0.90 20.27
N MET A 189 -27.49 1.31 21.44
CA MET A 189 -27.59 2.70 21.89
C MET A 189 -26.94 2.84 23.28
N ASP A 190 -27.20 3.95 23.96
CA ASP A 190 -26.76 4.15 25.32
C ASP A 190 -27.42 3.11 26.25
N LEU A 191 -26.60 2.41 27.02
CA LEU A 191 -27.04 1.39 27.95
C LEU A 191 -26.98 1.94 29.37
N GLU A 192 -28.13 2.02 30.00
CA GLU A 192 -28.25 2.44 31.39
C GLU A 192 -28.71 1.26 32.26
N LEU A 193 -27.98 0.99 33.35
CA LEU A 193 -28.23 -0.08 34.28
C LEU A 193 -28.34 0.48 35.69
N PHE A 194 -29.57 0.61 36.21
CA PHE A 194 -29.86 1.13 37.55
C PHE A 194 -30.71 0.12 38.34
N PRO A 195 -30.14 -1.01 38.77
CA PRO A 195 -30.89 -2.00 39.52
C PRO A 195 -31.21 -1.52 40.96
N GLY A 196 -32.39 -1.79 41.43
CA GLY A 196 -32.78 -1.55 42.82
C GLY A 196 -32.25 -2.58 43.80
N GLN A 197 -31.65 -3.68 43.34
CA GLN A 197 -31.00 -4.74 44.10
C GLN A 197 -29.70 -5.16 43.45
N ASP A 198 -28.89 -5.94 44.19
CA ASP A 198 -27.64 -6.46 43.61
C ASP A 198 -27.90 -7.23 42.33
N MET A 199 -27.16 -6.87 41.29
CA MET A 199 -27.28 -7.46 39.96
C MET A 199 -25.93 -7.98 39.49
N THR A 200 -25.91 -9.27 39.13
CA THR A 200 -24.73 -9.87 38.50
C THR A 200 -25.03 -10.18 37.04
N ILE A 201 -24.21 -9.65 36.14
CA ILE A 201 -24.32 -9.86 34.71
C ILE A 201 -23.24 -10.84 34.27
N GLY A 202 -23.68 -12.02 33.79
CA GLY A 202 -22.83 -13.06 33.22
C GLY A 202 -22.61 -12.82 31.72
N GLY A 203 -21.41 -13.06 31.26
CA GLY A 203 -21.03 -12.84 29.84
C GLY A 203 -20.53 -11.42 29.52
N PRO A 204 -19.89 -11.23 28.34
CA PRO A 204 -19.45 -9.95 27.91
C PRO A 204 -20.61 -8.98 27.72
N VAL A 205 -20.37 -7.70 28.02
CA VAL A 205 -21.34 -6.62 27.78
C VAL A 205 -20.78 -5.66 26.74
N HIS A 206 -21.57 -5.34 25.75
CA HIS A 206 -21.22 -4.36 24.74
C HIS A 206 -22.34 -3.38 24.45
N THR A 207 -22.01 -2.11 24.37
CA THR A 207 -22.91 -1.09 23.84
C THR A 207 -22.22 -0.24 22.75
N ASN A 208 -22.96 0.07 21.68
CA ASN A 208 -22.52 0.99 20.65
C ASN A 208 -22.66 2.46 21.09
N GLY A 209 -23.36 2.73 22.16
CA GLY A 209 -23.45 4.03 22.82
C GLY A 209 -22.56 4.12 24.07
N ARG A 210 -23.01 4.90 25.03
CA ARG A 210 -22.39 5.04 26.35
C ARG A 210 -22.91 3.98 27.29
N LEU A 211 -22.10 3.59 28.26
CA LEU A 211 -22.53 2.75 29.36
C LEU A 211 -22.62 3.57 30.66
N ALA A 212 -23.79 3.62 31.24
CA ALA A 212 -24.00 4.13 32.59
C ALA A 212 -24.50 3.00 33.47
N ALA A 213 -23.67 2.57 34.42
CA ALA A 213 -24.06 1.56 35.41
C ALA A 213 -23.94 2.17 36.81
N ARG A 214 -25.03 2.16 37.57
CA ARG A 214 -25.08 2.73 38.91
C ARG A 214 -26.04 1.90 39.79
N GLY A 215 -25.64 1.60 41.00
CA GLY A 215 -26.57 1.12 42.00
C GLY A 215 -27.59 2.19 42.37
N GLU A 216 -28.60 1.80 43.15
CA GLU A 216 -29.65 2.70 43.64
C GLU A 216 -29.05 3.93 44.36
N GLN A 217 -29.59 5.10 44.11
CA GLN A 217 -29.13 6.33 44.72
C GLN A 217 -29.48 6.33 46.22
N GLY A 218 -28.47 6.18 47.08
CA GLY A 218 -28.61 6.03 48.53
C GLY A 218 -28.82 4.59 49.01
N GLY A 219 -28.86 3.61 48.08
CA GLY A 219 -28.91 2.18 48.35
C GLY A 219 -27.54 1.52 48.34
N THR A 220 -27.50 0.24 48.76
CA THR A 220 -26.32 -0.61 48.77
C THR A 220 -26.22 -1.51 47.52
N ALA A 221 -27.15 -1.37 46.56
CA ALA A 221 -27.20 -2.21 45.36
C ALA A 221 -25.94 -2.07 44.52
N VAL A 222 -25.37 -3.20 44.10
CA VAL A 222 -24.12 -3.30 43.31
C VAL A 222 -24.41 -3.96 41.98
N VAL A 223 -23.84 -3.41 40.91
CA VAL A 223 -23.79 -4.05 39.59
C VAL A 223 -22.44 -4.73 39.43
N THR A 224 -22.45 -6.03 39.29
CA THR A 224 -21.23 -6.83 39.09
C THR A 224 -21.20 -7.39 37.67
N PHE A 225 -20.16 -7.07 36.93
CA PHE A 225 -19.88 -7.67 35.63
C PHE A 225 -18.84 -8.78 35.79
N THR A 226 -19.17 -10.00 35.36
CA THR A 226 -18.24 -11.15 35.49
C THR A 226 -17.26 -11.26 34.38
N GLN A 227 -17.48 -10.54 33.26
CA GLN A 227 -16.66 -10.56 32.11
C GLN A 227 -16.45 -9.13 31.54
N ARG A 228 -15.82 -9.05 30.37
CA ARG A 228 -15.47 -7.79 29.74
C ARG A 228 -16.68 -6.89 29.48
N VAL A 229 -16.49 -5.61 29.74
CA VAL A 229 -17.45 -4.54 29.42
C VAL A 229 -16.82 -3.60 28.42
N THR A 230 -17.53 -3.26 27.34
CA THR A 230 -17.08 -2.35 26.30
C THR A 230 -18.18 -1.37 25.92
N ALA A 231 -17.81 -0.12 25.72
CA ALA A 231 -18.65 0.94 25.16
C ALA A 231 -17.95 1.57 23.97
N ALA A 232 -18.67 1.84 22.89
CA ALA A 232 -18.07 2.48 21.70
C ALA A 232 -17.90 3.99 21.87
N GLN A 233 -18.68 4.60 22.78
CA GLN A 233 -18.56 6.00 23.17
C GLN A 233 -18.21 6.06 24.67
N GLY A 234 -17.01 6.59 24.95
CA GLY A 234 -16.52 6.75 26.32
C GLY A 234 -16.79 8.15 26.88
#